data_a4646c6329494b2869f556552d857d56
#
_entry.id   a4646c6329494b2869f556552d857d56
#
_cell.length_a   1.000
_cell.length_b   1.000
_cell.length_c   1.000
_cell.angle_alpha   90.00
_cell.angle_beta   90.00
_cell.angle_gamma   90.00
#
_symmetry.space_group_name_H-M   'P 1'
#
loop_
_entity.id
_entity.type
_entity.pdbx_description
1 polymer ?
#
loop_
_entity_poly.entity_id
_entity_poly.type
_entity_poly.pdbx_seq_one_letter_code
_entity_poly.pdbx_strand_id
1 'polypeptide(L)'
;MFFFIKFMQNSKPLDKNYFLKYITIIVFSILLCSCNTNYIKIITEDNYNKVEGKETELKKPQINIDELLIEKEPIKLANLTPINKIAILLPMTGKYSKIGRAIYDGIDIELNTLLAENKPEIVIYDTGDNDINIKNIYSEMLTSNFDFVIGPLKKSLIDKIMRYASDSIPILTLNYSSKINEKLNSIFQFGLLPEDEAICVAEKAIIDGNNNASLLYPNNKWGVRIAESFSFRFEELGGKIIDKISYEEDNKKINSSVRSLLKIEDSINRKNKIQNILNTKLQYKPYIINNLDTIFAVGNSKNMRSIKPQFNFNYAENLPFYSTSHIYSGVKNKELNEDLNEIKFCDIPWLYNKNNISEKKYFRESAEKKDLLRFIALGMDSIKIIRNIEDLKLYKNKYLPGSTGYLQLDEFNKIRRDLIIVKFKNGQAKKIPF
;
A
#
# COMPACT_ATOMS: atom_id res chain seq x y z
N MET A 1 -15.66 4.12 35.53
CA MET A 1 -16.97 3.79 36.15
C MET A 1 -16.88 3.57 37.66
N PHE A 2 -15.89 2.90 38.21
CA PHE A 2 -15.75 2.69 39.68
C PHE A 2 -15.38 3.93 40.49
N PHE A 3 -14.80 4.96 39.92
CA PHE A 3 -14.47 6.22 40.62
C PHE A 3 -15.66 7.19 40.78
N PHE A 4 -16.69 7.04 39.96
CA PHE A 4 -17.87 7.91 40.00
C PHE A 4 -18.90 7.49 41.08
N ILE A 5 -18.92 6.22 41.44
CA ILE A 5 -19.86 5.67 42.44
C ILE A 5 -19.47 6.06 43.86
N LYS A 6 -18.19 6.32 44.12
CA LYS A 6 -17.67 6.69 45.46
C LYS A 6 -17.86 8.17 45.79
N PHE A 7 -18.18 9.02 44.80
CA PHE A 7 -18.41 10.45 45.01
C PHE A 7 -19.88 10.80 45.35
N MET A 8 -20.82 9.88 45.07
CA MET A 8 -22.25 10.12 45.33
C MET A 8 -22.74 9.74 46.73
N GLN A 9 -21.90 9.19 47.59
CA GLN A 9 -22.33 8.78 48.92
C GLN A 9 -22.17 9.85 50.01
N ASN A 10 -21.62 11.03 49.69
CA ASN A 10 -21.35 12.10 50.72
C ASN A 10 -21.78 13.53 50.32
N SER A 11 -22.76 13.73 49.43
CA SER A 11 -23.25 15.06 49.13
C SER A 11 -24.73 15.23 49.45
N LYS A 12 -25.07 16.32 50.10
CA LYS A 12 -26.44 16.77 50.42
C LYS A 12 -27.31 16.87 49.13
N PRO A 13 -28.64 16.68 49.23
CA PRO A 13 -29.52 16.65 48.04
C PRO A 13 -29.47 17.99 47.29
N LEU A 14 -28.99 17.91 46.03
CA LEU A 14 -29.05 19.00 45.06
C LEU A 14 -30.46 19.16 44.51
N ASP A 15 -30.90 20.43 44.43
CA ASP A 15 -32.20 20.85 43.93
C ASP A 15 -32.48 20.29 42.51
N LYS A 16 -33.66 19.68 42.32
CA LYS A 16 -34.10 19.03 41.05
C LYS A 16 -33.96 19.96 39.82
N ASN A 17 -34.01 21.26 39.99
CA ASN A 17 -33.90 22.23 38.91
C ASN A 17 -32.48 22.42 38.36
N TYR A 18 -31.45 22.14 39.16
CA TYR A 18 -30.05 22.16 38.70
C TYR A 18 -29.69 20.87 37.95
N PHE A 19 -30.22 19.74 38.36
CA PHE A 19 -29.98 18.45 37.69
C PHE A 19 -30.57 18.44 36.27
N LEU A 20 -31.74 19.00 36.05
CA LEU A 20 -32.36 19.11 34.72
C LEU A 20 -31.60 20.05 33.79
N LYS A 21 -31.00 21.16 34.31
CA LYS A 21 -30.17 22.10 33.51
C LYS A 21 -28.86 21.43 33.04
N TYR A 22 -28.23 20.62 33.87
CA TYR A 22 -27.01 19.90 33.46
C TYR A 22 -27.28 18.80 32.45
N ILE A 23 -28.39 18.09 32.54
CA ILE A 23 -28.78 17.09 31.55
C ILE A 23 -29.09 17.74 30.19
N THR A 24 -29.77 18.89 30.16
CA THR A 24 -30.03 19.62 28.91
C THR A 24 -28.76 20.15 28.25
N ILE A 25 -27.76 20.60 29.02
CA ILE A 25 -26.47 21.04 28.49
C ILE A 25 -25.66 19.85 27.91
N ILE A 26 -25.68 18.68 28.57
CA ILE A 26 -24.99 17.48 28.09
C ILE A 26 -25.67 16.92 26.83
N VAL A 27 -27.00 16.92 26.76
CA VAL A 27 -27.74 16.48 25.58
C VAL A 27 -27.54 17.46 24.41
N PHE A 28 -27.45 18.78 24.67
CA PHE A 28 -27.20 19.79 23.63
C PHE A 28 -25.75 19.77 23.11
N SER A 29 -24.77 19.42 23.95
CA SER A 29 -23.37 19.24 23.52
C SER A 29 -23.16 17.97 22.70
N ILE A 30 -23.97 16.90 22.92
CA ILE A 30 -23.95 15.67 22.12
C ILE A 30 -24.58 15.91 20.73
N LEU A 31 -25.56 16.81 20.62
CA LEU A 31 -26.24 17.13 19.36
C LEU A 31 -25.41 18.09 18.44
N LEU A 32 -24.42 18.81 18.97
CA LEU A 32 -23.56 19.69 18.18
C LEU A 32 -22.27 19.03 17.67
N CYS A 33 -21.99 17.77 18.03
CA CYS A 33 -20.84 16.98 17.53
C CYS A 33 -21.20 16.08 16.33
N SER A 34 -22.28 16.36 15.61
CA SER A 34 -22.65 15.66 14.37
C SER A 34 -22.08 16.41 13.16
N CYS A 35 -20.77 16.54 13.08
CA CYS A 35 -20.07 16.87 11.84
C CYS A 35 -19.34 15.65 11.32
N ASN A 36 -19.77 15.28 10.16
CA ASN A 36 -19.33 14.26 9.22
C ASN A 36 -17.81 13.96 9.27
N THR A 37 -17.43 12.89 9.92
CA THR A 37 -16.08 12.32 9.80
C THR A 37 -16.22 10.89 9.30
N ASN A 38 -15.84 10.69 8.05
CA ASN A 38 -15.65 9.37 7.46
C ASN A 38 -14.46 8.68 8.15
N TYR A 39 -14.72 7.88 9.17
CA TYR A 39 -13.72 7.08 9.84
C TYR A 39 -13.46 5.79 9.05
N ILE A 40 -12.23 5.60 8.60
CA ILE A 40 -11.72 4.28 8.22
C ILE A 40 -11.54 3.49 9.51
N LYS A 41 -12.45 2.54 9.77
CA LYS A 41 -12.39 1.64 10.92
C LYS A 41 -11.40 0.51 10.61
N ILE A 42 -10.19 0.60 11.13
CA ILE A 42 -9.27 -0.54 11.16
C ILE A 42 -9.77 -1.48 12.26
N ILE A 43 -10.13 -2.69 11.88
CA ILE A 43 -10.57 -3.75 12.79
C ILE A 43 -9.32 -4.30 13.49
N THR A 44 -9.20 -4.08 14.80
CA THR A 44 -8.29 -4.81 15.67
C THR A 44 -8.95 -6.11 16.13
N GLU A 45 -8.15 -7.14 16.36
CA GLU A 45 -8.53 -8.55 16.61
C GLU A 45 -9.53 -8.81 17.79
N ASP A 46 -9.95 -7.79 18.55
CA ASP A 46 -10.73 -7.98 19.80
C ASP A 46 -12.27 -7.91 19.65
N ASN A 47 -12.82 -7.79 18.44
CA ASN A 47 -14.28 -7.66 18.26
C ASN A 47 -14.92 -8.72 17.35
N TYR A 48 -14.45 -9.95 17.42
CA TYR A 48 -15.08 -11.08 16.74
C TYR A 48 -15.97 -11.86 17.70
N ASN A 49 -17.04 -11.26 18.23
CA ASN A 49 -18.21 -12.02 18.71
C ASN A 49 -19.39 -11.10 19.01
N LYS A 50 -20.51 -11.43 18.39
CA LYS A 50 -21.90 -10.97 18.60
C LYS A 50 -22.28 -9.57 18.14
N VAL A 51 -22.87 -9.48 16.96
CA VAL A 51 -24.20 -8.84 16.78
C VAL A 51 -24.93 -9.58 15.65
N GLU A 52 -25.83 -10.47 15.95
CA GLU A 52 -26.97 -10.82 15.11
C GLU A 52 -28.00 -9.70 15.25
N GLY A 53 -28.46 -9.12 14.14
CA GLY A 53 -29.64 -8.26 14.18
C GLY A 53 -29.68 -7.19 13.09
N LYS A 54 -30.46 -7.47 12.04
CA LYS A 54 -31.05 -6.54 11.04
C LYS A 54 -30.07 -5.83 10.12
N GLU A 55 -29.92 -6.37 8.92
CA GLU A 55 -29.39 -5.70 7.73
C GLU A 55 -30.26 -4.48 7.39
N THR A 56 -29.83 -3.32 7.80
CA THR A 56 -30.14 -2.08 7.11
C THR A 56 -29.08 -1.91 6.04
N GLU A 57 -29.46 -2.08 4.77
CA GLU A 57 -28.61 -1.73 3.63
C GLU A 57 -28.22 -0.23 3.72
N LEU A 58 -27.08 0.04 4.35
CA LEU A 58 -26.39 1.30 4.17
C LEU A 58 -25.89 1.32 2.72
N LYS A 59 -26.56 2.08 1.85
CA LYS A 59 -26.05 2.38 0.51
C LYS A 59 -24.63 2.91 0.64
N LYS A 60 -23.64 2.09 0.28
CA LYS A 60 -22.24 2.52 0.18
C LYS A 60 -22.20 3.69 -0.82
N PRO A 61 -21.48 4.77 -0.55
CA PRO A 61 -21.29 5.83 -1.52
C PRO A 61 -20.65 5.20 -2.77
N GLN A 62 -21.36 5.24 -3.90
CA GLN A 62 -20.80 4.82 -5.17
C GLN A 62 -19.81 5.91 -5.59
N ILE A 63 -18.53 5.62 -5.52
CA ILE A 63 -17.49 6.49 -6.10
C ILE A 63 -17.71 6.45 -7.62
N ASN A 64 -17.77 7.62 -8.23
CA ASN A 64 -17.92 7.71 -9.68
C ASN A 64 -16.62 7.24 -10.34
N ILE A 65 -16.70 6.21 -11.20
CA ILE A 65 -15.54 5.69 -11.95
C ILE A 65 -14.90 6.79 -12.79
N ASP A 66 -15.68 7.77 -13.26
CA ASP A 66 -15.17 8.92 -14.02
C ASP A 66 -14.15 9.75 -13.21
N GLU A 67 -14.23 9.76 -11.88
CA GLU A 67 -13.25 10.44 -11.02
C GLU A 67 -11.88 9.78 -11.07
N LEU A 68 -11.80 8.47 -11.32
CA LEU A 68 -10.53 7.74 -11.47
C LEU A 68 -9.83 8.08 -12.80
N LEU A 69 -10.57 8.59 -13.79
CA LEU A 69 -10.08 8.92 -15.11
C LEU A 69 -9.72 10.41 -15.26
N ILE A 70 -9.91 11.22 -14.20
CA ILE A 70 -9.55 12.64 -14.23
C ILE A 70 -8.03 12.77 -14.33
N GLU A 71 -7.54 13.34 -15.40
CA GLU A 71 -6.13 13.65 -15.59
C GLU A 71 -5.73 14.80 -14.65
N LYS A 72 -4.90 14.50 -13.67
CA LYS A 72 -4.37 15.49 -12.72
C LYS A 72 -3.22 16.25 -13.40
N GLU A 73 -3.08 17.53 -13.07
CA GLU A 73 -2.00 18.37 -13.58
C GLU A 73 -0.72 18.23 -12.73
N PRO A 74 0.48 18.26 -13.35
CA PRO A 74 1.72 18.34 -12.62
C PRO A 74 1.87 19.70 -11.91
N ILE A 75 2.54 19.69 -10.76
CA ILE A 75 2.98 20.90 -10.09
C ILE A 75 4.00 21.60 -11.00
N LYS A 76 3.75 22.87 -11.33
CA LYS A 76 4.80 23.71 -11.93
C LYS A 76 5.76 24.10 -10.84
N LEU A 77 6.95 23.49 -10.84
CA LEU A 77 7.99 23.73 -9.85
C LEU A 77 8.41 25.20 -9.88
N ALA A 78 7.97 25.98 -8.90
CA ALA A 78 8.24 27.41 -8.83
C ALA A 78 9.15 27.78 -7.66
N ASN A 79 9.03 27.09 -6.53
CA ASN A 79 9.71 27.47 -5.29
C ASN A 79 10.40 26.27 -4.65
N LEU A 80 11.61 25.98 -5.12
CA LEU A 80 12.45 24.98 -4.45
C LEU A 80 12.83 25.47 -3.05
N THR A 81 12.52 24.71 -2.04
CA THR A 81 12.98 24.99 -0.67
C THR A 81 14.49 24.87 -0.60
N PRO A 82 15.24 25.94 -0.27
CA PRO A 82 16.67 25.83 -0.04
C PRO A 82 16.94 24.89 1.13
N ILE A 83 17.76 23.88 0.91
CA ILE A 83 18.16 22.93 1.94
C ILE A 83 19.67 22.87 1.93
N ASN A 84 20.30 23.23 3.05
CA ASN A 84 21.76 23.28 3.19
C ASN A 84 22.33 22.05 3.90
N LYS A 85 21.55 21.46 4.84
CA LYS A 85 22.04 20.34 5.63
C LYS A 85 20.93 19.30 5.91
N ILE A 86 21.20 18.04 5.57
CA ILE A 86 20.27 16.93 5.71
C ILE A 86 20.85 15.84 6.60
N ALA A 87 20.08 15.36 7.59
CA ALA A 87 20.37 14.15 8.31
C ALA A 87 19.69 12.94 7.63
N ILE A 88 20.40 11.84 7.43
CA ILE A 88 19.89 10.62 6.82
C ILE A 88 19.96 9.48 7.83
N LEU A 89 18.80 8.93 8.22
CA LEU A 89 18.66 7.83 9.15
C LEU A 89 18.36 6.53 8.38
N LEU A 90 19.39 5.79 7.99
CA LEU A 90 19.28 4.56 7.22
C LEU A 90 20.03 3.40 7.87
N PRO A 91 19.57 2.15 7.71
CA PRO A 91 20.31 0.96 8.13
C PRO A 91 21.48 0.73 7.16
N MET A 92 22.66 1.25 7.48
CA MET A 92 23.87 1.07 6.68
C MET A 92 24.60 -0.22 7.02
N THR A 93 24.30 -0.80 8.19
CA THR A 93 24.79 -2.10 8.68
C THR A 93 23.63 -3.04 9.00
N GLY A 94 23.95 -4.32 9.30
CA GLY A 94 22.99 -5.35 9.72
C GLY A 94 22.07 -5.87 8.61
N LYS A 95 20.98 -6.49 9.00
CA LYS A 95 20.04 -7.23 8.13
C LYS A 95 19.49 -6.40 6.96
N TYR A 96 19.22 -5.13 7.18
CA TYR A 96 18.61 -4.23 6.19
C TYR A 96 19.61 -3.36 5.46
N SER A 97 20.93 -3.60 5.61
CA SER A 97 21.99 -2.77 5.03
C SER A 97 21.91 -2.66 3.51
N LYS A 98 21.54 -3.73 2.82
CA LYS A 98 21.37 -3.69 1.35
C LYS A 98 20.27 -2.71 0.94
N ILE A 99 19.16 -2.67 1.68
CA ILE A 99 18.05 -1.75 1.43
C ILE A 99 18.48 -0.31 1.76
N GLY A 100 19.11 -0.09 2.93
CA GLY A 100 19.59 1.23 3.33
C GLY A 100 20.57 1.82 2.29
N ARG A 101 21.52 1.02 1.82
CA ARG A 101 22.46 1.43 0.78
C ARG A 101 21.77 1.73 -0.56
N ALA A 102 20.78 0.91 -0.95
CA ALA A 102 20.03 1.16 -2.19
C ALA A 102 19.25 2.48 -2.13
N ILE A 103 18.64 2.81 -0.97
CA ILE A 103 17.99 4.10 -0.77
C ILE A 103 19.01 5.24 -0.84
N TYR A 104 20.17 5.07 -0.20
CA TYR A 104 21.22 6.07 -0.23
C TYR A 104 21.76 6.28 -1.65
N ASP A 105 21.96 5.21 -2.42
CA ASP A 105 22.35 5.30 -3.85
C ASP A 105 21.31 6.14 -4.64
N GLY A 106 20.02 5.98 -4.36
CA GLY A 106 18.97 6.80 -4.97
C GLY A 106 19.05 8.28 -4.57
N ILE A 107 19.31 8.55 -3.30
CA ILE A 107 19.55 9.91 -2.79
C ILE A 107 20.74 10.53 -3.53
N ASP A 108 21.86 9.83 -3.64
CA ASP A 108 23.06 10.30 -4.32
C ASP A 108 22.81 10.56 -5.80
N ILE A 109 22.10 9.69 -6.50
CA ILE A 109 21.70 9.89 -7.90
C ILE A 109 20.96 11.21 -8.06
N GLU A 110 19.95 11.50 -7.23
CA GLU A 110 19.15 12.71 -7.33
C GLU A 110 19.97 13.96 -6.95
N LEU A 111 20.80 13.89 -5.91
CA LEU A 111 21.71 14.99 -5.53
C LEU A 111 22.71 15.32 -6.64
N ASN A 112 23.15 14.32 -7.41
CA ASN A 112 24.08 14.52 -8.53
C ASN A 112 23.43 15.20 -9.76
N THR A 113 22.11 15.37 -9.76
CA THR A 113 21.41 16.21 -10.76
C THR A 113 21.47 17.70 -10.41
N LEU A 114 21.84 18.05 -9.18
CA LEU A 114 21.90 19.42 -8.70
C LEU A 114 23.22 20.09 -9.06
N LEU A 115 23.19 21.41 -9.23
CA LEU A 115 24.41 22.22 -9.31
C LEU A 115 25.20 22.11 -7.99
N ALA A 116 26.52 22.18 -8.06
CA ALA A 116 27.37 21.98 -6.88
C ALA A 116 27.04 22.95 -5.73
N GLU A 117 26.69 24.18 -6.05
CA GLU A 117 26.28 25.22 -5.10
C GLU A 117 24.95 24.96 -4.39
N ASN A 118 24.12 24.08 -4.97
CA ASN A 118 22.80 23.73 -4.44
C ASN A 118 22.77 22.36 -3.76
N LYS A 119 23.92 21.70 -3.59
CA LYS A 119 24.01 20.41 -2.91
C LYS A 119 24.08 20.62 -1.41
N PRO A 120 23.18 19.97 -0.64
CA PRO A 120 23.22 20.03 0.82
C PRO A 120 24.41 19.23 1.39
N GLU A 121 24.86 19.61 2.57
CA GLU A 121 25.70 18.78 3.42
C GLU A 121 24.89 17.56 3.88
N ILE A 122 25.46 16.35 3.78
CA ILE A 122 24.80 15.11 4.18
C ILE A 122 25.51 14.53 5.41
N VAL A 123 24.74 14.26 6.46
CA VAL A 123 25.21 13.51 7.65
C VAL A 123 24.41 12.23 7.78
N ILE A 124 25.09 11.07 7.81
CA ILE A 124 24.46 9.76 7.87
C ILE A 124 24.51 9.21 9.29
N TYR A 125 23.35 8.85 9.82
CA TYR A 125 23.20 8.12 11.08
C TYR A 125 22.80 6.68 10.75
N ASP A 126 23.67 5.72 11.05
CA ASP A 126 23.40 4.30 10.82
C ASP A 126 22.33 3.78 11.79
N THR A 127 21.21 3.32 11.24
CA THR A 127 20.11 2.72 12.00
C THR A 127 20.10 1.19 11.89
N GLY A 128 21.27 0.55 11.80
CA GLY A 128 21.43 -0.91 11.69
C GLY A 128 20.65 -1.75 12.70
N ASP A 129 21.07 -2.97 12.98
CA ASP A 129 20.28 -3.90 13.82
C ASP A 129 20.37 -3.62 15.33
N ASN A 130 21.32 -2.82 15.77
CA ASN A 130 21.54 -2.52 17.19
C ASN A 130 20.44 -1.60 17.73
N ASP A 131 20.20 -1.71 19.05
CA ASP A 131 19.28 -0.84 19.80
C ASP A 131 19.77 0.61 19.83
N ILE A 132 19.47 1.31 18.71
CA ILE A 132 19.84 2.71 18.58
C ILE A 132 18.95 3.54 19.50
N ASN A 133 19.58 4.40 20.29
CA ASN A 133 18.86 5.38 21.06
C ASN A 133 18.44 6.56 20.15
N ILE A 134 17.35 6.36 19.43
CA ILE A 134 16.82 7.37 18.49
C ILE A 134 16.50 8.71 19.16
N LYS A 135 16.23 8.70 20.48
CA LYS A 135 16.02 9.92 21.27
C LYS A 135 17.28 10.77 21.35
N ASN A 136 18.41 10.14 21.64
CA ASN A 136 19.69 10.85 21.75
C ASN A 136 20.10 11.42 20.39
N ILE A 137 19.99 10.61 19.33
CA ILE A 137 20.27 11.06 17.95
C ILE A 137 19.39 12.26 17.60
N TYR A 138 18.09 12.20 17.88
CA TYR A 138 17.20 13.31 17.60
C TYR A 138 17.54 14.57 18.42
N SER A 139 17.92 14.41 19.70
CA SER A 139 18.35 15.53 20.53
C SER A 139 19.64 16.19 20.01
N GLU A 140 20.58 15.41 19.50
CA GLU A 140 21.80 15.90 18.83
C GLU A 140 21.45 16.69 17.56
N MET A 141 20.53 16.18 16.75
CA MET A 141 20.07 16.83 15.52
C MET A 141 19.46 18.21 15.81
N LEU A 142 18.71 18.38 16.91
CA LEU A 142 18.11 19.66 17.29
C LEU A 142 19.16 20.77 17.53
N THR A 143 20.39 20.39 17.90
CA THR A 143 21.50 21.35 18.16
C THR A 143 22.44 21.51 16.96
N SER A 144 22.23 20.73 15.89
CA SER A 144 23.19 20.63 14.75
C SER A 144 22.72 21.37 13.49
N ASN A 145 21.68 22.20 13.59
CA ASN A 145 21.14 23.04 12.50
C ASN A 145 20.83 22.25 11.19
N PHE A 146 20.16 21.12 11.31
CA PHE A 146 19.65 20.40 10.13
C PHE A 146 18.37 21.07 9.62
N ASP A 147 18.26 21.22 8.31
CA ASP A 147 17.05 21.74 7.66
C ASP A 147 16.00 20.64 7.47
N PHE A 148 16.44 19.37 7.32
CA PHE A 148 15.55 18.24 7.10
C PHE A 148 16.15 16.91 7.58
N VAL A 149 15.29 15.96 7.95
CA VAL A 149 15.68 14.57 8.27
C VAL A 149 14.99 13.62 7.28
N ILE A 150 15.77 12.73 6.66
CA ILE A 150 15.25 11.64 5.81
C ILE A 150 15.41 10.30 6.55
N GLY A 151 14.33 9.55 6.70
CA GLY A 151 14.26 8.34 7.51
C GLY A 151 13.58 8.61 8.86
N PRO A 152 13.55 7.62 9.76
CA PRO A 152 14.08 6.27 9.59
C PRO A 152 13.23 5.38 8.67
N LEU A 153 13.78 4.20 8.31
CA LEU A 153 13.11 3.19 7.48
C LEU A 153 12.30 2.18 8.31
N LYS A 154 12.82 1.77 9.48
CA LYS A 154 12.17 0.75 10.33
C LYS A 154 10.94 1.34 11.03
N LYS A 155 9.77 0.69 10.91
CA LYS A 155 8.52 1.13 11.57
C LYS A 155 8.68 1.34 13.07
N SER A 156 9.40 0.45 13.75
CA SER A 156 9.66 0.57 15.19
C SER A 156 10.44 1.84 15.57
N LEU A 157 11.33 2.31 14.70
CA LEU A 157 12.06 3.57 14.92
C LEU A 157 11.22 4.79 14.57
N ILE A 158 10.35 4.67 13.56
CA ILE A 158 9.36 5.72 13.23
C ILE A 158 8.42 5.93 14.42
N ASP A 159 7.85 4.88 14.97
CA ASP A 159 6.97 4.95 16.14
C ASP A 159 7.68 5.49 17.40
N LYS A 160 8.99 5.28 17.50
CA LYS A 160 9.81 5.87 18.57
C LYS A 160 10.05 7.35 18.33
N ILE A 161 10.51 7.77 17.14
CA ILE A 161 10.84 9.16 16.85
C ILE A 161 9.61 10.07 16.92
N MET A 162 8.45 9.60 16.49
CA MET A 162 7.18 10.35 16.58
C MET A 162 6.80 10.78 18.01
N ARG A 163 7.33 10.10 19.04
CA ARG A 163 7.08 10.45 20.45
C ARG A 163 7.94 11.64 20.93
N TYR A 164 9.02 11.93 20.23
CA TYR A 164 10.02 12.94 20.63
C TYR A 164 10.12 14.08 19.62
N ALA A 165 9.58 13.89 18.42
CA ALA A 165 9.63 14.88 17.36
C ALA A 165 8.88 16.14 17.78
N SER A 166 9.50 17.27 17.48
CA SER A 166 8.94 18.61 17.61
C SER A 166 8.82 19.23 16.22
N ASP A 167 8.11 20.35 16.11
CA ASP A 167 7.98 21.08 14.84
C ASP A 167 9.28 21.81 14.42
N SER A 168 10.39 21.62 15.16
CA SER A 168 11.66 22.32 14.91
C SER A 168 12.41 21.85 13.67
N ILE A 169 12.36 20.53 13.37
CA ILE A 169 13.02 19.96 12.20
C ILE A 169 12.04 19.05 11.48
N PRO A 170 11.71 19.31 10.21
CA PRO A 170 10.85 18.45 9.43
C PRO A 170 11.50 17.10 9.12
N ILE A 171 10.71 16.02 9.21
CA ILE A 171 11.15 14.64 9.04
C ILE A 171 10.34 13.97 7.92
N LEU A 172 11.02 13.41 6.93
CA LEU A 172 10.42 12.51 5.95
C LEU A 172 10.75 11.07 6.33
N THR A 173 9.84 10.35 6.98
CA THR A 173 10.03 8.93 7.28
C THR A 173 9.93 8.10 5.99
N LEU A 174 10.73 7.04 5.89
CA LEU A 174 10.76 6.17 4.69
C LEU A 174 9.89 4.91 4.86
N ASN A 175 8.90 4.99 5.71
CA ASN A 175 7.81 4.04 5.91
C ASN A 175 6.70 4.74 6.70
N TYR A 176 5.61 4.01 6.92
CA TYR A 176 4.45 4.52 7.65
C TYR A 176 4.45 4.01 9.10
N SER A 177 4.07 4.89 10.04
CA SER A 177 3.86 4.51 11.43
C SER A 177 2.76 3.44 11.55
N SER A 178 2.91 2.56 12.55
CA SER A 178 1.84 1.64 12.95
C SER A 178 0.73 2.34 13.74
N LYS A 179 1.01 3.54 14.27
CA LYS A 179 0.05 4.38 14.99
C LYS A 179 -0.71 5.24 14.01
N ILE A 180 -2.02 5.07 14.00
CA ILE A 180 -2.92 5.78 13.12
C ILE A 180 -3.27 7.14 13.77
N ASN A 181 -3.19 8.22 12.96
CA ASN A 181 -3.87 9.50 13.16
C ASN A 181 -3.32 10.53 14.14
N GLU A 182 -2.07 10.49 14.56
CA GLU A 182 -1.49 11.72 15.11
C GLU A 182 -0.87 12.54 13.96
N LYS A 183 -1.52 13.63 13.57
CA LYS A 183 -0.95 14.60 12.63
C LYS A 183 0.11 15.41 13.35
N LEU A 184 1.37 15.09 13.10
CA LEU A 184 2.48 15.98 13.48
C LEU A 184 2.79 16.86 12.26
N ASN A 185 2.77 18.19 12.45
CA ASN A 185 2.91 19.13 11.34
C ASN A 185 4.27 19.01 10.62
N SER A 186 5.30 18.58 11.35
CA SER A 186 6.68 18.43 10.86
C SER A 186 7.03 17.03 10.37
N ILE A 187 6.14 16.03 10.50
CA ILE A 187 6.41 14.66 10.06
C ILE A 187 5.61 14.32 8.81
N PHE A 188 6.35 13.95 7.77
CA PHE A 188 5.83 13.44 6.50
C PHE A 188 6.17 11.97 6.40
N GLN A 189 5.25 11.16 5.87
CA GLN A 189 5.44 9.73 5.75
C GLN A 189 5.43 9.32 4.28
N PHE A 190 6.45 8.61 3.86
CA PHE A 190 6.63 8.14 2.49
C PHE A 190 7.15 6.71 2.49
N GLY A 191 6.67 5.86 1.59
CA GLY A 191 7.11 4.46 1.54
C GLY A 191 6.55 3.70 0.35
N LEU A 192 7.04 2.48 0.16
CA LEU A 192 6.61 1.57 -0.90
C LEU A 192 5.60 0.59 -0.30
N LEU A 193 4.33 1.00 -0.20
CA LEU A 193 3.26 0.14 0.32
C LEU A 193 2.76 -0.82 -0.77
N PRO A 194 2.78 -2.14 -0.54
CA PRO A 194 2.13 -3.09 -1.42
C PRO A 194 0.62 -2.89 -1.52
N GLU A 195 0.03 -2.30 -0.47
CA GLU A 195 -1.38 -1.93 -0.41
C GLU A 195 -1.76 -0.89 -1.48
N ASP A 196 -0.87 0.09 -1.79
CA ASP A 196 -1.09 1.05 -2.89
C ASP A 196 -1.19 0.33 -4.24
N GLU A 197 -0.38 -0.71 -4.45
CA GLU A 197 -0.41 -1.52 -5.67
C GLU A 197 -1.72 -2.31 -5.77
N ALA A 198 -2.20 -2.86 -4.65
CA ALA A 198 -3.46 -3.59 -4.59
C ALA A 198 -4.66 -2.68 -4.88
N ILE A 199 -4.66 -1.45 -4.34
CA ILE A 199 -5.65 -0.42 -4.65
C ILE A 199 -5.65 -0.09 -6.15
N CYS A 200 -4.47 0.20 -6.70
CA CYS A 200 -4.30 0.53 -8.11
C CYS A 200 -4.81 -0.58 -9.05
N VAL A 201 -4.52 -1.85 -8.76
CA VAL A 201 -5.03 -2.95 -9.62
C VAL A 201 -6.51 -3.23 -9.39
N ALA A 202 -7.08 -2.94 -8.22
CA ALA A 202 -8.52 -3.01 -8.01
C ALA A 202 -9.26 -1.98 -8.86
N GLU A 203 -8.77 -0.75 -8.92
CA GLU A 203 -9.27 0.31 -9.80
C GLU A 203 -9.18 -0.11 -11.27
N LYS A 204 -8.02 -0.61 -11.69
CA LYS A 204 -7.84 -1.11 -13.06
C LYS A 204 -8.77 -2.27 -13.41
N ALA A 205 -9.00 -3.19 -12.48
CA ALA A 205 -9.91 -4.30 -12.72
C ALA A 205 -11.35 -3.83 -12.96
N ILE A 206 -11.83 -2.84 -12.21
CA ILE A 206 -13.15 -2.22 -12.41
C ILE A 206 -13.21 -1.47 -13.75
N ILE A 207 -12.20 -0.67 -14.08
CA ILE A 207 -12.11 0.07 -15.36
C ILE A 207 -12.08 -0.92 -16.55
N ASP A 208 -11.46 -2.08 -16.40
CA ASP A 208 -11.49 -3.14 -17.41
C ASP A 208 -12.86 -3.85 -17.52
N GLY A 209 -13.86 -3.45 -16.74
CA GLY A 209 -15.22 -3.99 -16.77
C GLY A 209 -15.42 -5.25 -15.91
N ASN A 210 -14.50 -5.59 -15.02
CA ASN A 210 -14.65 -6.77 -14.15
C ASN A 210 -15.44 -6.38 -12.89
N ASN A 211 -16.53 -7.08 -12.63
CA ASN A 211 -17.41 -6.80 -11.49
C ASN A 211 -17.32 -7.87 -10.38
N ASN A 212 -16.77 -9.05 -10.68
CA ASN A 212 -16.70 -10.17 -9.74
C ASN A 212 -15.27 -10.71 -9.69
N ALA A 213 -14.64 -10.64 -8.54
CA ALA A 213 -13.26 -11.09 -8.34
C ALA A 213 -13.15 -12.22 -7.32
N SER A 214 -12.24 -13.16 -7.55
CA SER A 214 -11.77 -14.10 -6.54
C SER A 214 -10.30 -13.89 -6.24
N LEU A 215 -9.91 -14.08 -4.97
CA LEU A 215 -8.59 -13.74 -4.47
C LEU A 215 -7.82 -14.97 -4.00
N LEU A 216 -6.56 -15.05 -4.40
CA LEU A 216 -5.60 -16.05 -3.92
C LEU A 216 -4.40 -15.35 -3.29
N TYR A 217 -4.09 -15.63 -2.01
CA TYR A 217 -3.02 -14.94 -1.28
C TYR A 217 -2.26 -15.88 -0.33
N PRO A 218 -0.98 -15.61 -0.02
CA PRO A 218 -0.22 -16.45 0.90
C PRO A 218 -0.77 -16.34 2.32
N ASN A 219 -0.79 -17.47 3.05
CA ASN A 219 -1.28 -17.55 4.43
C ASN A 219 -0.31 -16.90 5.41
N ASN A 220 -0.17 -15.59 5.34
CA ASN A 220 0.64 -14.79 6.24
C ASN A 220 0.10 -13.34 6.35
N LYS A 221 0.55 -12.58 7.34
CA LYS A 221 0.10 -11.20 7.60
C LYS A 221 0.26 -10.27 6.39
N TRP A 222 1.31 -10.47 5.57
CA TRP A 222 1.54 -9.68 4.37
C TRP A 222 0.49 -9.96 3.29
N GLY A 223 0.22 -11.23 3.01
CA GLY A 223 -0.78 -11.64 2.02
C GLY A 223 -2.19 -11.18 2.38
N VAL A 224 -2.58 -11.35 3.64
CA VAL A 224 -3.89 -10.91 4.15
C VAL A 224 -4.08 -9.41 3.93
N ARG A 225 -3.13 -8.56 4.34
CA ARG A 225 -3.25 -7.10 4.19
C ARG A 225 -3.44 -6.66 2.73
N ILE A 226 -2.68 -7.26 1.81
CA ILE A 226 -2.78 -6.94 0.37
C ILE A 226 -4.14 -7.39 -0.18
N ALA A 227 -4.59 -8.60 0.16
CA ALA A 227 -5.88 -9.11 -0.26
C ALA A 227 -7.04 -8.26 0.28
N GLU A 228 -6.95 -7.79 1.52
CA GLU A 228 -7.94 -6.90 2.11
C GLU A 228 -7.95 -5.51 1.47
N SER A 229 -6.78 -4.94 1.16
CA SER A 229 -6.70 -3.65 0.47
C SER A 229 -7.32 -3.71 -0.93
N PHE A 230 -7.06 -4.78 -1.68
CA PHE A 230 -7.75 -5.02 -2.95
C PHE A 230 -9.26 -5.16 -2.76
N SER A 231 -9.70 -6.03 -1.82
CA SER A 231 -11.11 -6.29 -1.57
C SER A 231 -11.85 -5.01 -1.22
N PHE A 232 -11.31 -4.25 -0.26
CA PHE A 232 -11.92 -3.01 0.19
C PHE A 232 -12.13 -2.03 -0.98
N ARG A 233 -11.07 -1.78 -1.78
CA ARG A 233 -11.16 -0.85 -2.90
C ARG A 233 -12.07 -1.34 -4.01
N PHE A 234 -11.99 -2.63 -4.34
CA PHE A 234 -12.82 -3.23 -5.37
C PHE A 234 -14.31 -3.16 -5.03
N GLU A 235 -14.67 -3.46 -3.76
CA GLU A 235 -16.04 -3.36 -3.27
C GLU A 235 -16.52 -1.92 -3.11
N GLU A 236 -15.64 -0.99 -2.74
CA GLU A 236 -15.94 0.45 -2.68
C GLU A 236 -16.35 1.00 -4.06
N LEU A 237 -15.74 0.48 -5.13
CA LEU A 237 -16.04 0.81 -6.52
C LEU A 237 -17.22 0.03 -7.10
N GLY A 238 -17.95 -0.74 -6.29
CA GLY A 238 -19.14 -1.47 -6.71
C GLY A 238 -18.88 -2.91 -7.16
N GLY A 239 -17.64 -3.38 -7.17
CA GLY A 239 -17.30 -4.77 -7.44
C GLY A 239 -17.73 -5.72 -6.30
N LYS A 240 -17.72 -7.00 -6.59
CA LYS A 240 -18.07 -8.06 -5.62
C LYS A 240 -16.93 -9.07 -5.48
N ILE A 241 -16.54 -9.37 -4.27
CA ILE A 241 -15.61 -10.47 -3.98
C ILE A 241 -16.42 -11.77 -3.85
N ILE A 242 -16.15 -12.72 -4.74
CA ILE A 242 -16.84 -14.02 -4.80
C ILE A 242 -16.26 -14.98 -3.77
N ASP A 243 -14.92 -15.05 -3.69
CA ASP A 243 -14.22 -15.92 -2.75
C ASP A 243 -12.80 -15.43 -2.45
N LYS A 244 -12.29 -15.75 -1.27
CA LYS A 244 -10.93 -15.43 -0.82
C LYS A 244 -10.29 -16.67 -0.23
N ILE A 245 -9.24 -17.19 -0.85
CA ILE A 245 -8.54 -18.40 -0.40
C ILE A 245 -7.08 -18.11 -0.17
N SER A 246 -6.57 -18.48 1.00
CA SER A 246 -5.15 -18.45 1.28
C SER A 246 -4.46 -19.72 0.75
N TYR A 247 -3.19 -19.59 0.38
CA TYR A 247 -2.35 -20.73 -0.01
C TYR A 247 -1.09 -20.82 0.85
N GLU A 248 -0.57 -22.03 0.99
CA GLU A 248 0.76 -22.29 1.52
C GLU A 248 1.74 -22.47 0.34
N GLU A 249 3.02 -22.14 0.57
CA GLU A 249 4.07 -22.16 -0.47
C GLU A 249 4.54 -23.59 -0.81
N ASP A 250 3.58 -24.49 -1.08
CA ASP A 250 3.76 -25.86 -1.54
C ASP A 250 2.96 -26.08 -2.82
N ASN A 251 3.59 -26.59 -3.88
CA ASN A 251 2.95 -26.72 -5.19
C ASN A 251 1.68 -27.60 -5.18
N LYS A 252 1.64 -28.66 -4.36
CA LYS A 252 0.43 -29.50 -4.23
C LYS A 252 -0.69 -28.74 -3.55
N LYS A 253 -0.37 -27.99 -2.50
CA LYS A 253 -1.32 -27.17 -1.78
C LYS A 253 -1.79 -25.96 -2.60
N ILE A 254 -0.92 -25.37 -3.42
CA ILE A 254 -1.28 -24.32 -4.38
C ILE A 254 -2.34 -24.85 -5.35
N ASN A 255 -2.15 -26.02 -5.95
CA ASN A 255 -3.15 -26.59 -6.86
C ASN A 255 -4.50 -26.80 -6.18
N SER A 256 -4.52 -27.36 -4.97
CA SER A 256 -5.78 -27.55 -4.22
C SER A 256 -6.47 -26.22 -3.90
N SER A 257 -5.72 -25.18 -3.54
CA SER A 257 -6.27 -23.84 -3.32
C SER A 257 -6.86 -23.23 -4.60
N VAL A 258 -6.18 -23.36 -5.75
CA VAL A 258 -6.70 -22.92 -7.06
C VAL A 258 -7.97 -23.67 -7.43
N ARG A 259 -8.01 -24.97 -7.30
CA ARG A 259 -9.21 -25.79 -7.59
C ARG A 259 -10.38 -25.44 -6.70
N SER A 260 -10.12 -25.18 -5.40
CA SER A 260 -11.13 -24.73 -4.46
C SER A 260 -11.69 -23.35 -4.84
N LEU A 261 -10.81 -22.39 -5.18
CA LEU A 261 -11.19 -21.04 -5.60
C LEU A 261 -12.08 -21.06 -6.86
N LEU A 262 -11.77 -21.93 -7.82
CA LEU A 262 -12.50 -22.10 -9.07
C LEU A 262 -13.75 -23.01 -8.94
N LYS A 263 -14.00 -23.59 -7.74
CA LYS A 263 -15.11 -24.54 -7.47
C LYS A 263 -15.12 -25.76 -8.39
N ILE A 264 -13.94 -26.24 -8.78
CA ILE A 264 -13.79 -27.40 -9.70
C ILE A 264 -14.41 -28.67 -9.10
N GLU A 265 -14.21 -28.90 -7.79
CA GLU A 265 -14.76 -30.09 -7.11
C GLU A 265 -16.29 -30.08 -7.09
N ASP A 266 -16.91 -28.90 -6.94
CA ASP A 266 -18.37 -28.77 -6.99
C ASP A 266 -18.92 -29.16 -8.39
N SER A 267 -18.19 -28.78 -9.44
CA SER A 267 -18.52 -29.15 -10.81
C SER A 267 -18.43 -30.67 -11.02
N ILE A 268 -17.36 -31.31 -10.51
CA ILE A 268 -17.17 -32.76 -10.58
C ILE A 268 -18.27 -33.48 -9.78
N ASN A 269 -18.57 -32.99 -8.60
CA ASN A 269 -19.62 -33.58 -7.74
C ASN A 269 -21.01 -33.50 -8.40
N ARG A 270 -21.35 -32.37 -9.03
CA ARG A 270 -22.60 -32.22 -9.81
C ARG A 270 -22.67 -33.24 -10.93
N LYS A 271 -21.59 -33.37 -11.71
CA LYS A 271 -21.50 -34.39 -12.79
C LYS A 271 -21.73 -35.80 -12.24
N ASN A 272 -21.08 -36.17 -11.13
CA ASN A 272 -21.20 -37.51 -10.53
C ASN A 272 -22.64 -37.77 -10.06
N LYS A 273 -23.32 -36.80 -9.45
CA LYS A 273 -24.72 -36.91 -9.08
C LYS A 273 -25.62 -37.17 -10.29
N ILE A 274 -25.45 -36.39 -11.35
CA ILE A 274 -26.24 -36.56 -12.59
C ILE A 274 -25.96 -37.90 -13.23
N GLN A 275 -24.69 -38.33 -13.33
CA GLN A 275 -24.31 -39.63 -13.87
C GLN A 275 -24.94 -40.81 -13.09
N ASN A 276 -25.01 -40.72 -11.77
CA ASN A 276 -25.65 -41.73 -10.91
C ASN A 276 -27.17 -41.77 -11.13
N ILE A 277 -27.83 -40.63 -11.31
CA ILE A 277 -29.25 -40.54 -11.56
C ILE A 277 -29.58 -41.17 -12.94
N LEU A 278 -28.79 -40.81 -13.95
CA LEU A 278 -29.04 -41.29 -15.32
C LEU A 278 -28.51 -42.71 -15.60
N ASN A 279 -27.74 -43.26 -14.67
CA ASN A 279 -27.05 -44.55 -14.82
C ASN A 279 -26.25 -44.68 -16.14
N THR A 280 -25.68 -43.53 -16.59
CA THR A 280 -24.97 -43.45 -17.90
C THR A 280 -23.70 -42.62 -17.73
N LYS A 281 -22.59 -43.07 -18.36
CA LYS A 281 -21.32 -42.32 -18.36
C LYS A 281 -21.46 -41.05 -19.17
N LEU A 282 -21.29 -39.92 -18.53
CA LEU A 282 -21.37 -38.59 -19.18
C LEU A 282 -20.00 -38.15 -19.73
N GLN A 283 -19.99 -37.64 -20.95
CA GLN A 283 -18.88 -36.82 -21.42
C GLN A 283 -18.92 -35.48 -20.70
N TYR A 284 -17.81 -35.05 -20.11
CA TYR A 284 -17.79 -33.93 -19.20
C TYR A 284 -16.46 -33.21 -19.24
N LYS A 285 -16.54 -31.87 -19.26
CA LYS A 285 -15.42 -30.94 -18.98
C LYS A 285 -15.75 -30.21 -17.70
N PRO A 286 -14.83 -30.15 -16.70
CA PRO A 286 -15.04 -29.38 -15.50
C PRO A 286 -15.35 -27.92 -15.84
N TYR A 287 -16.26 -27.34 -15.10
CA TYR A 287 -16.72 -25.99 -15.29
C TYR A 287 -16.35 -25.15 -14.08
N ILE A 288 -15.72 -24.01 -14.30
CA ILE A 288 -15.40 -23.05 -13.27
C ILE A 288 -16.65 -22.28 -12.84
N ILE A 289 -16.63 -21.59 -11.72
CA ILE A 289 -17.75 -20.79 -11.24
C ILE A 289 -18.18 -19.73 -12.28
N ASN A 290 -19.49 -19.66 -12.56
CA ASN A 290 -20.05 -18.90 -13.70
C ASN A 290 -19.94 -17.40 -13.61
N ASN A 291 -19.96 -16.86 -12.40
CA ASN A 291 -20.01 -15.41 -12.17
C ASN A 291 -18.65 -14.85 -11.72
N LEU A 292 -17.57 -15.43 -12.19
CA LEU A 292 -16.22 -14.95 -11.91
C LEU A 292 -15.65 -14.25 -13.14
N ASP A 293 -15.34 -12.96 -13.00
CA ASP A 293 -14.82 -12.13 -14.08
C ASP A 293 -13.30 -12.02 -14.05
N THR A 294 -12.71 -12.09 -12.85
CA THR A 294 -11.26 -11.86 -12.70
C THR A 294 -10.66 -12.54 -11.48
N ILE A 295 -9.35 -12.72 -11.54
CA ILE A 295 -8.52 -13.24 -10.44
C ILE A 295 -7.55 -12.16 -9.98
N PHE A 296 -7.48 -11.93 -8.66
CA PHE A 296 -6.36 -11.22 -8.03
C PHE A 296 -5.53 -12.21 -7.22
N ALA A 297 -4.25 -12.37 -7.57
CA ALA A 297 -3.36 -13.26 -6.84
C ALA A 297 -2.14 -12.52 -6.30
N VAL A 298 -1.87 -12.73 -5.02
CA VAL A 298 -0.73 -12.16 -4.30
C VAL A 298 0.39 -13.18 -4.21
N GLY A 299 1.61 -12.80 -4.56
CA GLY A 299 2.78 -13.67 -4.45
C GLY A 299 4.06 -13.00 -4.93
N ASN A 300 5.19 -13.63 -4.66
CA ASN A 300 6.46 -13.26 -5.27
C ASN A 300 6.60 -13.89 -6.67
N SER A 301 7.66 -13.55 -7.40
CA SER A 301 7.87 -14.05 -8.76
C SER A 301 7.97 -15.58 -8.84
N LYS A 302 8.56 -16.23 -7.83
CA LYS A 302 8.68 -17.70 -7.78
C LYS A 302 7.30 -18.34 -7.61
N ASN A 303 6.53 -17.88 -6.64
CA ASN A 303 5.21 -18.44 -6.37
C ASN A 303 4.25 -18.21 -7.54
N MET A 304 4.28 -17.02 -8.15
CA MET A 304 3.38 -16.69 -9.24
C MET A 304 3.63 -17.51 -10.51
N ARG A 305 4.89 -17.87 -10.80
CA ARG A 305 5.23 -18.81 -11.88
C ARG A 305 4.68 -20.23 -11.65
N SER A 306 4.41 -20.59 -10.40
CA SER A 306 3.72 -21.85 -10.08
C SER A 306 2.20 -21.67 -10.07
N ILE A 307 1.70 -20.53 -9.64
CA ILE A 307 0.26 -20.23 -9.48
C ILE A 307 -0.42 -20.04 -10.85
N LYS A 308 0.09 -19.14 -11.69
CA LYS A 308 -0.57 -18.80 -12.97
C LYS A 308 -0.80 -19.98 -13.88
N PRO A 309 0.18 -20.93 -14.10
CA PRO A 309 -0.05 -22.14 -14.86
C PRO A 309 -1.14 -23.04 -14.27
N GLN A 310 -1.31 -23.08 -12.94
CA GLN A 310 -2.38 -23.86 -12.31
C GLN A 310 -3.77 -23.33 -12.67
N PHE A 311 -3.95 -22.02 -12.79
CA PHE A 311 -5.20 -21.45 -13.30
C PHE A 311 -5.45 -21.84 -14.75
N ASN A 312 -4.43 -21.76 -15.60
CA ASN A 312 -4.52 -22.19 -17.01
C ASN A 312 -4.88 -23.70 -17.11
N PHE A 313 -4.22 -24.54 -16.34
CA PHE A 313 -4.50 -25.97 -16.30
C PHE A 313 -5.94 -26.30 -15.82
N ASN A 314 -6.49 -25.47 -14.93
CA ASN A 314 -7.84 -25.64 -14.39
C ASN A 314 -8.89 -24.79 -15.15
N TYR A 315 -8.71 -24.58 -16.46
CA TYR A 315 -9.68 -23.97 -17.39
C TYR A 315 -9.96 -22.48 -17.15
N ALA A 316 -9.08 -21.76 -16.46
CA ALA A 316 -9.21 -20.35 -16.18
C ALA A 316 -8.21 -19.46 -16.97
N GLU A 317 -7.72 -19.97 -18.12
CA GLU A 317 -6.74 -19.29 -18.97
C GLU A 317 -7.24 -17.94 -19.52
N ASN A 318 -8.55 -17.83 -19.75
CA ASN A 318 -9.18 -16.64 -20.32
C ASN A 318 -9.59 -15.58 -19.30
N LEU A 319 -9.51 -15.89 -17.99
CA LEU A 319 -9.84 -14.91 -16.97
C LEU A 319 -8.74 -13.85 -16.88
N PRO A 320 -9.10 -12.55 -16.88
CA PRO A 320 -8.19 -11.46 -16.53
C PRO A 320 -7.50 -11.73 -15.19
N PHE A 321 -6.18 -11.52 -15.16
CA PHE A 321 -5.38 -11.86 -14.00
C PHE A 321 -4.59 -10.64 -13.51
N TYR A 322 -4.73 -10.32 -12.23
CA TYR A 322 -4.10 -9.17 -11.60
C TYR A 322 -3.20 -9.60 -10.44
N SER A 323 -2.15 -8.84 -10.20
CA SER A 323 -1.21 -9.07 -9.10
C SER A 323 -0.55 -7.76 -8.65
N THR A 324 0.40 -7.84 -7.73
CA THR A 324 1.26 -6.71 -7.32
C THR A 324 2.63 -6.79 -7.98
N SER A 325 3.44 -5.74 -7.90
CA SER A 325 4.79 -5.66 -8.50
C SER A 325 5.77 -6.71 -7.97
N HIS A 326 5.47 -7.36 -6.85
CA HIS A 326 6.30 -8.41 -6.25
C HIS A 326 6.54 -9.62 -7.15
N ILE A 327 5.72 -9.79 -8.20
CA ILE A 327 5.91 -10.83 -9.23
C ILE A 327 7.06 -10.52 -10.20
N TYR A 328 7.60 -9.29 -10.17
CA TYR A 328 8.60 -8.82 -11.12
C TYR A 328 9.80 -8.19 -10.43
N SER A 329 10.99 -8.70 -10.68
CA SER A 329 12.25 -8.20 -10.11
C SER A 329 12.74 -6.87 -10.72
N GLY A 330 12.06 -6.34 -11.74
CA GLY A 330 12.52 -5.16 -12.49
C GLY A 330 13.49 -5.50 -13.61
N VAL A 331 13.89 -6.77 -13.78
CA VAL A 331 14.87 -7.19 -14.79
C VAL A 331 14.22 -8.04 -15.87
N LYS A 332 14.58 -7.72 -17.11
CA LYS A 332 14.12 -8.47 -18.29
C LYS A 332 14.71 -9.88 -18.30
N ASN A 333 13.88 -10.87 -18.18
CA ASN A 333 14.20 -12.27 -18.44
C ASN A 333 13.00 -12.90 -19.15
N LYS A 334 13.06 -12.95 -20.48
CA LYS A 334 11.93 -13.37 -21.31
C LYS A 334 11.49 -14.80 -21.02
N GLU A 335 12.42 -15.72 -20.96
CA GLU A 335 12.15 -17.15 -20.74
C GLU A 335 11.55 -17.40 -19.37
N LEU A 336 12.16 -16.83 -18.34
CA LEU A 336 11.73 -17.01 -16.96
C LEU A 336 10.36 -16.37 -16.65
N ASN A 337 9.95 -15.35 -17.40
CA ASN A 337 8.70 -14.63 -17.19
C ASN A 337 7.58 -15.06 -18.15
N GLU A 338 7.78 -16.11 -18.96
CA GLU A 338 6.76 -16.56 -19.92
C GLU A 338 5.49 -17.04 -19.22
N ASP A 339 5.63 -17.72 -18.08
CA ASP A 339 4.50 -18.17 -17.26
C ASP A 339 3.67 -17.00 -16.66
N LEU A 340 4.21 -15.79 -16.65
CA LEU A 340 3.53 -14.59 -16.14
C LEU A 340 2.75 -13.83 -17.22
N ASN A 341 2.75 -14.29 -18.47
CA ASN A 341 2.06 -13.62 -19.57
C ASN A 341 0.59 -13.32 -19.21
N GLU A 342 0.11 -12.18 -19.72
CA GLU A 342 -1.22 -11.63 -19.53
C GLU A 342 -1.52 -11.09 -18.11
N ILE A 343 -0.66 -11.32 -17.10
CA ILE A 343 -0.85 -10.73 -15.77
C ILE A 343 -0.66 -9.21 -15.85
N LYS A 344 -1.64 -8.48 -15.28
CA LYS A 344 -1.59 -7.04 -15.08
C LYS A 344 -1.21 -6.74 -13.62
N PHE A 345 -0.38 -5.71 -13.41
CA PHE A 345 0.02 -5.26 -12.08
C PHE A 345 0.38 -3.77 -12.10
N CYS A 346 0.34 -3.13 -10.94
CA CYS A 346 0.82 -1.76 -10.81
C CYS A 346 2.29 -1.73 -10.37
N ASP A 347 3.05 -0.78 -10.90
CA ASP A 347 4.46 -0.64 -10.57
C ASP A 347 4.92 0.83 -10.69
N ILE A 348 6.14 1.10 -10.24
CA ILE A 348 6.75 2.41 -10.31
C ILE A 348 7.14 2.78 -11.76
N PRO A 349 6.94 4.04 -12.20
CA PRO A 349 7.21 4.44 -13.59
C PRO A 349 8.69 4.39 -13.96
N TRP A 350 9.59 4.59 -13.02
CA TRP A 350 11.04 4.65 -13.26
C TRP A 350 11.59 3.39 -13.93
N LEU A 351 11.09 2.20 -13.61
CA LEU A 351 11.54 0.92 -14.18
C LEU A 351 11.24 0.79 -15.69
N TYR A 352 10.29 1.56 -16.20
CA TYR A 352 9.79 1.47 -17.57
C TYR A 352 10.18 2.67 -18.44
N ASN A 353 10.85 3.67 -17.86
CA ASN A 353 11.29 4.86 -18.57
C ASN A 353 12.61 4.57 -19.32
N LYS A 354 12.58 4.64 -20.68
CA LYS A 354 13.70 4.22 -21.50
C LYS A 354 14.77 5.30 -21.74
N ASN A 355 14.50 6.54 -21.34
CA ASN A 355 15.22 7.71 -21.90
C ASN A 355 16.37 8.23 -21.02
N ASN A 356 16.59 7.71 -19.83
CA ASN A 356 17.57 8.27 -18.90
C ASN A 356 18.94 7.57 -19.02
N ILE A 357 19.96 8.29 -19.50
CA ILE A 357 21.30 7.74 -19.80
C ILE A 357 22.07 7.41 -18.50
N SER A 358 21.95 8.23 -17.46
CA SER A 358 22.57 8.00 -16.15
C SER A 358 21.99 6.77 -15.46
N GLU A 359 20.69 6.55 -15.60
CA GLU A 359 19.97 5.37 -15.09
C GLU A 359 20.39 4.10 -15.84
N LYS A 360 20.64 4.17 -17.17
CA LYS A 360 21.13 3.01 -17.93
C LYS A 360 22.49 2.52 -17.45
N LYS A 361 23.39 3.40 -17.05
CA LYS A 361 24.69 3.04 -16.49
C LYS A 361 24.49 2.28 -15.18
N TYR A 362 23.66 2.82 -14.29
CA TYR A 362 23.35 2.22 -12.99
C TYR A 362 22.68 0.84 -13.13
N PHE A 363 21.71 0.70 -14.05
CA PHE A 363 21.05 -0.58 -14.35
C PHE A 363 22.02 -1.65 -14.88
N ARG A 364 23.07 -1.26 -15.62
CA ARG A 364 24.08 -2.22 -16.14
C ARG A 364 25.03 -2.69 -15.05
N GLU A 365 25.43 -1.81 -14.15
CA GLU A 365 26.38 -2.10 -13.08
C GLU A 365 25.74 -2.84 -11.90
N SER A 366 24.43 -2.83 -11.79
CA SER A 366 23.69 -3.36 -10.64
C SER A 366 23.01 -4.72 -10.88
N ALA A 367 23.62 -5.61 -11.68
CA ALA A 367 23.07 -6.95 -11.87
C ALA A 367 22.76 -7.70 -10.55
N GLU A 368 23.46 -7.39 -9.48
CA GLU A 368 23.22 -7.91 -8.11
C GLU A 368 22.12 -7.15 -7.33
N LYS A 369 21.72 -5.96 -7.79
CA LYS A 369 20.77 -5.08 -7.09
C LYS A 369 19.33 -5.13 -7.63
N LYS A 370 19.01 -6.15 -8.44
CA LYS A 370 17.74 -6.25 -9.19
C LYS A 370 16.48 -6.04 -8.32
N ASP A 371 16.45 -6.68 -7.17
CA ASP A 371 15.30 -6.59 -6.24
C ASP A 371 15.28 -5.30 -5.42
N LEU A 372 16.31 -4.44 -5.57
CA LEU A 372 16.47 -3.20 -4.82
C LEU A 372 16.13 -1.93 -5.63
N LEU A 373 15.83 -2.06 -6.93
CA LEU A 373 15.60 -0.92 -7.83
C LEU A 373 14.48 0.01 -7.34
N ARG A 374 13.43 -0.53 -6.73
CA ARG A 374 12.34 0.28 -6.16
C ARG A 374 12.78 1.10 -4.96
N PHE A 375 13.74 0.58 -4.16
CA PHE A 375 14.34 1.32 -3.05
C PHE A 375 15.26 2.45 -3.51
N ILE A 376 15.92 2.27 -4.65
CA ILE A 376 16.67 3.36 -5.29
C ILE A 376 15.72 4.49 -5.70
N ALA A 377 14.62 4.15 -6.37
CA ALA A 377 13.59 5.12 -6.73
C ALA A 377 13.01 5.84 -5.49
N LEU A 378 12.84 5.13 -4.37
CA LEU A 378 12.41 5.72 -3.09
C LEU A 378 13.41 6.77 -2.60
N GLY A 379 14.71 6.49 -2.69
CA GLY A 379 15.79 7.44 -2.36
C GLY A 379 15.76 8.68 -3.24
N MET A 380 15.62 8.51 -4.56
CA MET A 380 15.51 9.64 -5.51
C MET A 380 14.34 10.55 -5.15
N ASP A 381 13.16 9.96 -4.92
CA ASP A 381 11.96 10.74 -4.62
C ASP A 381 12.01 11.37 -3.24
N SER A 382 12.76 10.82 -2.28
CA SER A 382 12.89 11.46 -0.96
C SER A 382 13.53 12.85 -1.06
N ILE A 383 14.52 13.05 -1.93
CA ILE A 383 15.12 14.37 -2.21
C ILE A 383 14.14 15.27 -2.96
N LYS A 384 13.41 14.74 -3.96
CA LYS A 384 12.40 15.51 -4.69
C LYS A 384 11.30 16.00 -3.75
N ILE A 385 10.82 15.15 -2.86
CA ILE A 385 9.76 15.47 -1.90
C ILE A 385 10.20 16.61 -0.98
N ILE A 386 11.35 16.48 -0.30
CA ILE A 386 11.76 17.48 0.69
C ILE A 386 12.02 18.85 0.05
N ARG A 387 12.53 18.89 -1.19
CA ARG A 387 12.76 20.13 -1.93
C ARG A 387 11.48 20.81 -2.44
N ASN A 388 10.41 20.04 -2.59
CA ASN A 388 9.12 20.52 -3.09
C ASN A 388 8.01 20.38 -2.05
N ILE A 389 8.36 20.29 -0.77
CA ILE A 389 7.39 19.99 0.30
C ILE A 389 6.36 21.11 0.46
N GLU A 390 6.76 22.37 0.28
CA GLU A 390 5.84 23.51 0.37
C GLU A 390 4.85 23.52 -0.81
N ASP A 391 5.31 23.21 -2.02
CA ASP A 391 4.42 23.07 -3.18
C ASP A 391 3.45 21.90 -3.00
N LEU A 392 3.90 20.76 -2.43
CA LEU A 392 3.03 19.64 -2.11
C LEU A 392 1.97 19.97 -1.05
N LYS A 393 2.30 20.83 -0.08
CA LYS A 393 1.33 21.34 0.90
C LYS A 393 0.30 22.26 0.26
N LEU A 394 0.74 23.11 -0.67
CA LEU A 394 -0.09 24.15 -1.30
C LEU A 394 -1.03 23.56 -2.36
N TYR A 395 -0.52 22.65 -3.21
CA TYR A 395 -1.23 22.15 -4.38
C TYR A 395 -1.79 20.73 -4.18
N LYS A 396 -2.80 20.60 -3.33
CA LYS A 396 -3.42 19.31 -2.97
C LYS A 396 -3.99 18.50 -4.17
N ASN A 397 -4.41 19.20 -5.22
CA ASN A 397 -5.04 18.59 -6.43
C ASN A 397 -4.04 18.34 -7.58
N LYS A 398 -2.75 18.64 -7.36
CA LYS A 398 -1.70 18.44 -8.36
C LYS A 398 -0.74 17.39 -7.87
N TYR A 399 0.09 16.87 -8.78
CA TYR A 399 1.09 15.87 -8.43
C TYR A 399 2.52 16.35 -8.73
N LEU A 400 3.45 15.88 -7.95
CA LEU A 400 4.88 15.96 -8.21
C LEU A 400 5.30 14.71 -9.00
N PRO A 401 5.85 14.85 -10.23
CA PRO A 401 6.33 13.70 -10.98
C PRO A 401 7.52 13.03 -10.28
N GLY A 402 7.30 11.82 -9.79
CA GLY A 402 8.30 11.04 -9.07
C GLY A 402 8.80 9.83 -9.85
N SER A 403 9.86 9.23 -9.35
CA SER A 403 10.42 7.96 -9.81
C SER A 403 9.57 6.77 -9.35
N THR A 404 8.93 6.90 -8.17
CA THR A 404 8.04 5.88 -7.59
C THR A 404 6.58 6.03 -7.97
N GLY A 405 6.20 7.10 -8.65
CA GLY A 405 4.82 7.39 -9.04
C GLY A 405 4.56 8.88 -9.17
N TYR A 406 3.31 9.25 -9.35
CA TYR A 406 2.87 10.63 -9.22
C TYR A 406 2.55 10.90 -7.74
N LEU A 407 3.30 11.83 -7.13
CA LEU A 407 3.34 12.03 -5.69
C LEU A 407 2.39 13.13 -5.27
N GLN A 408 1.57 12.90 -4.25
CA GLN A 408 0.67 13.86 -3.66
C GLN A 408 0.73 13.78 -2.13
N LEU A 409 0.57 14.91 -1.45
CA LEU A 409 0.50 14.94 0.01
C LEU A 409 -0.97 14.90 0.45
N ASP A 410 -1.35 13.91 1.26
CA ASP A 410 -2.68 13.82 1.83
C ASP A 410 -2.84 14.71 3.09
N GLU A 411 -4.05 14.74 3.64
CA GLU A 411 -4.40 15.51 4.84
C GLU A 411 -3.68 15.04 6.12
N PHE A 412 -3.14 13.81 6.11
CA PHE A 412 -2.39 13.21 7.24
C PHE A 412 -0.88 13.31 7.06
N ASN A 413 -0.40 14.16 6.17
CA ASN A 413 1.02 14.30 5.79
C ASN A 413 1.64 12.97 5.28
N LYS A 414 0.85 12.13 4.61
CA LYS A 414 1.33 10.94 3.93
C LYS A 414 1.47 11.21 2.43
N ILE A 415 2.59 10.81 1.87
CA ILE A 415 2.81 10.88 0.42
C ILE A 415 2.11 9.70 -0.25
N ARG A 416 1.08 9.99 -1.02
CA ARG A 416 0.39 9.04 -1.89
C ARG A 416 1.10 8.94 -3.23
N ARG A 417 1.04 7.77 -3.84
CA ARG A 417 1.70 7.47 -5.12
C ARG A 417 0.67 6.94 -6.11
N ASP A 418 0.45 7.64 -7.21
CA ASP A 418 -0.29 7.07 -8.34
C ASP A 418 0.69 6.29 -9.22
N LEU A 419 0.45 4.99 -9.37
CA LEU A 419 1.33 4.06 -10.05
C LEU A 419 0.96 3.91 -11.53
N ILE A 420 1.82 3.27 -12.31
CA ILE A 420 1.52 2.91 -13.69
C ILE A 420 1.02 1.47 -13.79
N ILE A 421 0.18 1.20 -14.79
CA ILE A 421 -0.25 -0.16 -15.09
C ILE A 421 0.77 -0.82 -16.03
N VAL A 422 1.09 -2.06 -15.68
CA VAL A 422 2.03 -2.90 -16.40
C VAL A 422 1.37 -4.24 -16.72
N LYS A 423 1.69 -4.78 -17.89
CA LYS A 423 1.24 -6.11 -18.32
C LYS A 423 2.42 -6.93 -18.83
N PHE A 424 2.48 -8.20 -18.47
CA PHE A 424 3.40 -9.13 -19.13
C PHE A 424 2.89 -9.49 -20.52
N LYS A 425 3.75 -9.32 -21.51
CA LYS A 425 3.52 -9.73 -22.90
C LYS A 425 4.80 -10.34 -23.47
N ASN A 426 4.74 -11.61 -23.89
CA ASN A 426 5.89 -12.39 -24.39
C ASN A 426 7.08 -12.36 -23.41
N GLY A 427 6.82 -12.64 -22.13
CA GLY A 427 7.82 -12.64 -21.05
C GLY A 427 8.42 -11.28 -20.69
N GLN A 428 7.86 -10.18 -21.21
CA GLN A 428 8.30 -8.82 -20.94
C GLN A 428 7.22 -7.99 -20.25
N ALA A 429 7.58 -7.36 -19.16
CA ALA A 429 6.71 -6.37 -18.50
C ALA A 429 6.70 -5.06 -19.30
N LYS A 430 5.52 -4.61 -19.73
CA LYS A 430 5.32 -3.40 -20.56
C LYS A 430 4.25 -2.53 -19.95
N LYS A 431 4.50 -1.21 -19.89
CA LYS A 431 3.49 -0.23 -19.53
C LYS A 431 2.32 -0.30 -20.51
N ILE A 432 1.11 -0.26 -19.96
CA ILE A 432 -0.15 -0.14 -20.73
C ILE A 432 -0.92 1.09 -20.23
N PRO A 433 -1.91 1.59 -20.99
CA PRO A 433 -2.81 2.66 -20.51
C PRO A 433 -3.58 2.24 -19.26
N PHE A 434 -3.94 3.24 -18.48
CA PHE A 434 -4.78 3.06 -17.29
C PHE A 434 -6.20 2.66 -17.68
#